data_9a51bd324a6d7104c4d01f3487dd454e
#
_entry.id   9a51bd324a6d7104c4d01f3487dd454e
#
_cell.length_a   1.000
_cell.length_b   1.000
_cell.length_c   1.000
_cell.angle_alpha   90.00
_cell.angle_beta   90.00
_cell.angle_gamma   90.00
#
_symmetry.space_group_name_H-M   'P 1'
#
loop_
_entity.id
_entity.type
_entity.pdbx_description
1 polymer ?
#
loop_
_entity_poly.entity_id
_entity_poly.type
_entity_poly.pdbx_seq_one_letter_code
_entity_poly.pdbx_strand_id
1 'polypeptide(L)'
;MYQPDFPPVPLRLGLYPVVDSVEWIERLFKAGVKTLQLRIKDKRDEEVESDVIAAIELGRRFDARLFINDYWQLAIKHQAYGVHLGQEDLETTDLSAIREAGLRLGVSTHDDMEIDVALAARPSYIALGHVFPTQTKQMPSAPQGLAQLARHIARLGDYPTVAIGGISLARAPAVLETGVGSIAVVSAITQAADWRAATEQLLQLAGAGDE
;
A
#
# COMPACT_ATOMS: atom_id res chain seq x y z
N MET A 1 -3.65 -17.01 -12.59
CA MET A 1 -4.90 -16.25 -12.75
C MET A 1 -5.25 -15.55 -11.45
N TYR A 2 -5.59 -14.25 -11.51
CA TYR A 2 -5.95 -13.46 -10.33
C TYR A 2 -7.34 -13.84 -9.83
N GLN A 3 -7.40 -14.48 -8.67
CA GLN A 3 -8.65 -14.89 -8.02
C GLN A 3 -8.53 -14.67 -6.50
N PRO A 4 -8.69 -13.42 -6.05
CA PRO A 4 -8.56 -13.13 -4.62
C PRO A 4 -9.75 -13.67 -3.83
N ASP A 5 -9.51 -13.98 -2.55
CA ASP A 5 -10.58 -14.32 -1.60
C ASP A 5 -11.22 -13.07 -0.98
N PHE A 6 -10.65 -11.92 -1.25
CA PHE A 6 -11.09 -10.60 -0.81
C PHE A 6 -11.58 -9.80 -2.01
N PRO A 7 -12.35 -8.72 -1.83
CA PRO A 7 -12.77 -7.91 -2.97
C PRO A 7 -11.56 -7.47 -3.81
N PRO A 8 -11.71 -7.41 -5.13
CA PRO A 8 -10.59 -7.09 -6.02
C PRO A 8 -10.21 -5.61 -5.97
N VAL A 9 -8.98 -5.34 -6.39
CA VAL A 9 -8.49 -3.99 -6.69
C VAL A 9 -8.13 -3.92 -8.17
N PRO A 10 -8.02 -2.72 -8.75
CA PRO A 10 -7.51 -2.58 -10.12
C PRO A 10 -6.13 -3.21 -10.27
N LEU A 11 -5.81 -3.70 -11.46
CA LEU A 11 -4.49 -4.25 -11.76
C LEU A 11 -3.39 -3.23 -11.47
N ARG A 12 -3.65 -1.96 -11.75
CA ARG A 12 -2.71 -0.86 -11.51
C ARG A 12 -3.32 0.11 -10.52
N LEU A 13 -2.75 0.17 -9.32
CA LEU A 13 -3.16 1.14 -8.31
C LEU A 13 -2.50 2.51 -8.49
N GLY A 14 -1.46 2.60 -9.32
CA GLY A 14 -0.77 3.85 -9.59
C GLY A 14 0.05 4.35 -8.41
N LEU A 15 0.02 5.66 -8.18
CA LEU A 15 0.72 6.26 -7.04
C LEU A 15 0.02 5.89 -5.73
N TYR A 16 0.79 5.34 -4.79
CA TYR A 16 0.28 4.83 -3.52
C TYR A 16 1.11 5.39 -2.35
N PRO A 17 0.86 6.63 -1.91
CA PRO A 17 1.56 7.18 -0.75
C PRO A 17 1.13 6.49 0.56
N VAL A 18 2.10 6.34 1.47
CA VAL A 18 1.88 5.85 2.83
C VAL A 18 2.17 7.02 3.76
N VAL A 19 1.20 7.41 4.57
CA VAL A 19 1.27 8.60 5.43
C VAL A 19 0.77 8.28 6.84
N ASP A 20 1.12 9.13 7.80
CA ASP A 20 0.88 8.89 9.22
C ASP A 20 -0.15 9.85 9.85
N SER A 21 -0.84 10.66 9.04
CA SER A 21 -1.81 11.63 9.57
C SER A 21 -2.98 11.86 8.63
N VAL A 22 -4.11 12.23 9.22
CA VAL A 22 -5.33 12.61 8.50
C VAL A 22 -5.10 13.86 7.64
N GLU A 23 -4.28 14.78 8.13
CA GLU A 23 -3.92 16.00 7.39
C GLU A 23 -3.25 15.66 6.04
N TRP A 24 -2.29 14.72 6.05
CA TRP A 24 -1.66 14.26 4.82
C TRP A 24 -2.66 13.58 3.88
N ILE A 25 -3.58 12.78 4.42
CA ILE A 25 -4.60 12.11 3.62
C ILE A 25 -5.46 13.14 2.88
N GLU A 26 -5.94 14.15 3.58
CA GLU A 26 -6.77 15.19 2.97
C GLU A 26 -6.01 15.96 1.87
N ARG A 27 -4.77 16.36 2.15
CA ARG A 27 -3.91 17.05 1.18
C ARG A 27 -3.73 16.24 -0.10
N LEU A 28 -3.43 14.96 0.04
CA LEU A 28 -3.11 14.10 -1.10
C LEU A 28 -4.35 13.73 -1.91
N PHE A 29 -5.48 13.50 -1.27
CA PHE A 29 -6.73 13.30 -2.00
C PHE A 29 -7.12 14.57 -2.79
N LYS A 30 -6.97 15.75 -2.19
CA LYS A 30 -7.20 17.01 -2.90
C LYS A 30 -6.26 17.21 -4.09
N ALA A 31 -5.06 16.66 -4.03
CA ALA A 31 -4.08 16.73 -5.11
C ALA A 31 -4.31 15.69 -6.23
N GLY A 32 -5.31 14.81 -6.09
CA GLY A 32 -5.68 13.84 -7.11
C GLY A 32 -5.19 12.42 -6.88
N VAL A 33 -4.56 12.15 -5.74
CA VAL A 33 -4.19 10.77 -5.35
C VAL A 33 -5.46 9.96 -5.08
N LYS A 34 -5.50 8.72 -5.54
CA LYS A 34 -6.68 7.85 -5.39
C LYS A 34 -6.44 6.63 -4.53
N THR A 35 -5.19 6.32 -4.20
CA THR A 35 -4.84 5.19 -3.33
C THR A 35 -3.89 5.69 -2.25
N LEU A 36 -4.28 5.53 -1.00
CA LEU A 36 -3.49 5.95 0.17
C LEU A 36 -3.52 4.90 1.26
N GLN A 37 -2.49 4.89 2.08
CA GLN A 37 -2.44 4.09 3.29
C GLN A 37 -2.20 4.97 4.50
N LEU A 38 -3.04 4.81 5.53
CA LEU A 38 -2.78 5.39 6.85
C LEU A 38 -1.96 4.41 7.67
N ARG A 39 -0.74 4.79 8.01
CA ARG A 39 0.18 3.97 8.79
C ARG A 39 0.61 4.70 10.05
N ILE A 40 -0.01 4.34 11.17
CA ILE A 40 0.32 4.85 12.50
C ILE A 40 0.84 3.67 13.31
N LYS A 41 2.08 3.79 13.82
CA LYS A 41 2.73 2.69 14.53
C LYS A 41 2.77 2.94 16.04
N ASP A 42 2.87 1.84 16.80
CA ASP A 42 3.18 1.82 18.22
C ASP A 42 2.14 2.56 19.09
N LYS A 43 0.87 2.52 18.67
CA LYS A 43 -0.24 3.09 19.42
C LYS A 43 -1.35 2.06 19.61
N ARG A 44 -2.12 2.24 20.69
CA ARG A 44 -3.28 1.39 20.97
C ARG A 44 -4.46 1.81 20.10
N ASP A 45 -5.40 0.91 19.89
CA ASP A 45 -6.61 1.17 19.11
C ASP A 45 -7.33 2.44 19.57
N GLU A 46 -7.47 2.65 20.88
CA GLU A 46 -8.17 3.81 21.44
C GLU A 46 -7.48 5.13 21.07
N GLU A 47 -6.17 5.11 20.85
CA GLU A 47 -5.40 6.30 20.51
C GLU A 47 -5.52 6.69 19.04
N VAL A 48 -5.85 5.74 18.17
CA VAL A 48 -5.89 5.97 16.70
C VAL A 48 -7.29 5.95 16.13
N GLU A 49 -8.30 5.53 16.89
CA GLU A 49 -9.65 5.31 16.35
C GLU A 49 -10.23 6.56 15.68
N SER A 50 -10.08 7.74 16.27
CA SER A 50 -10.59 8.97 15.68
C SER A 50 -9.92 9.30 14.34
N ASP A 51 -8.62 9.04 14.22
CA ASP A 51 -7.87 9.24 12.97
C ASP A 51 -8.33 8.23 11.91
N VAL A 52 -8.54 6.99 12.29
CA VAL A 52 -9.05 5.94 11.39
C VAL A 52 -10.42 6.33 10.84
N ILE A 53 -11.34 6.78 11.71
CA ILE A 53 -12.67 7.23 11.29
C ILE A 53 -12.57 8.39 10.30
N ALA A 54 -11.78 9.42 10.62
CA ALA A 54 -11.62 10.58 9.77
C ALA A 54 -11.00 10.23 8.41
N ALA A 55 -10.01 9.34 8.40
CA ALA A 55 -9.38 8.87 7.17
C ALA A 55 -10.38 8.10 6.28
N ILE A 56 -11.17 7.23 6.87
CA ILE A 56 -12.18 6.45 6.15
C ILE A 56 -13.23 7.38 5.52
N GLU A 57 -13.69 8.39 6.26
CA GLU A 57 -14.64 9.40 5.76
C GLU A 57 -14.07 10.16 4.58
N LEU A 58 -12.80 10.55 4.65
CA LEU A 58 -12.11 11.21 3.54
C LEU A 58 -12.03 10.29 2.31
N GLY A 59 -11.72 9.02 2.52
CA GLY A 59 -11.70 8.03 1.43
C GLY A 59 -13.03 7.95 0.70
N ARG A 60 -14.13 7.91 1.45
CA ARG A 60 -15.48 7.89 0.86
C ARG A 60 -15.81 9.18 0.13
N ARG A 61 -15.48 10.32 0.73
CA ARG A 61 -15.77 11.63 0.16
C ARG A 61 -15.06 11.85 -1.17
N PHE A 62 -13.86 11.34 -1.33
CA PHE A 62 -13.09 11.46 -2.57
C PHE A 62 -13.24 10.24 -3.50
N ASP A 63 -14.09 9.29 -3.14
CA ASP A 63 -14.25 8.02 -3.88
C ASP A 63 -12.88 7.36 -4.13
N ALA A 64 -12.11 7.22 -3.07
CA ALA A 64 -10.72 6.79 -3.11
C ALA A 64 -10.50 5.48 -2.36
N ARG A 65 -9.38 4.84 -2.66
CA ARG A 65 -8.97 3.56 -2.08
C ARG A 65 -8.07 3.84 -0.87
N LEU A 66 -8.66 3.85 0.32
CA LEU A 66 -7.91 4.07 1.56
C LEU A 66 -7.72 2.77 2.31
N PHE A 67 -6.47 2.39 2.51
CA PHE A 67 -6.09 1.23 3.29
C PHE A 67 -5.64 1.64 4.69
N ILE A 68 -6.07 0.87 5.69
CA ILE A 68 -5.62 1.04 7.08
C ILE A 68 -4.53 0.01 7.35
N ASN A 69 -3.36 0.46 7.77
CA ASN A 69 -2.27 -0.43 8.12
C ASN A 69 -2.44 -0.99 9.54
N ASP A 70 -2.38 -2.28 9.72
CA ASP A 70 -2.42 -3.06 10.96
C ASP A 70 -3.76 -3.07 11.70
N TYR A 71 -4.41 -1.97 11.96
CA TYR A 71 -5.60 -1.84 12.81
C TYR A 71 -6.86 -2.42 12.14
N TRP A 72 -6.80 -3.72 11.85
CA TRP A 72 -7.84 -4.40 11.08
C TRP A 72 -9.21 -4.45 11.79
N GLN A 73 -9.22 -4.55 13.13
CA GLN A 73 -10.47 -4.54 13.89
C GLN A 73 -11.19 -3.19 13.78
N LEU A 74 -10.46 -2.09 13.86
CA LEU A 74 -11.02 -0.75 13.63
C LEU A 74 -11.45 -0.56 12.18
N ALA A 75 -10.68 -1.09 11.23
CA ALA A 75 -11.04 -1.05 9.82
C ALA A 75 -12.36 -1.77 9.54
N ILE A 76 -12.58 -2.93 10.17
CA ILE A 76 -13.86 -3.66 10.08
C ILE A 76 -14.98 -2.86 10.73
N LYS A 77 -14.77 -2.40 11.96
CA LYS A 77 -15.76 -1.65 12.74
C LYS A 77 -16.29 -0.44 11.97
N HIS A 78 -15.41 0.29 11.30
CA HIS A 78 -15.75 1.51 10.59
C HIS A 78 -15.84 1.35 9.07
N GLN A 79 -15.79 0.12 8.58
CA GLN A 79 -15.98 -0.23 7.16
C GLN A 79 -15.03 0.50 6.22
N ALA A 80 -13.73 0.34 6.47
CA ALA A 80 -12.69 0.84 5.58
C ALA A 80 -12.78 0.18 4.19
N TYR A 81 -12.15 0.79 3.21
CA TYR A 81 -11.99 0.19 1.88
C TYR A 81 -11.17 -1.08 1.95
N GLY A 82 -10.09 -1.08 2.72
CA GLY A 82 -9.22 -2.23 2.88
C GLY A 82 -8.23 -2.10 4.03
N VAL A 83 -7.49 -3.18 4.24
CA VAL A 83 -6.47 -3.33 5.27
C VAL A 83 -5.16 -3.74 4.62
N HIS A 84 -4.06 -3.22 5.11
CA HIS A 84 -2.71 -3.66 4.72
C HIS A 84 -2.01 -4.31 5.91
N LEU A 85 -1.47 -5.52 5.70
CA LEU A 85 -0.80 -6.29 6.75
C LEU A 85 0.63 -6.67 6.32
N GLY A 86 1.55 -6.68 7.30
CA GLY A 86 2.86 -7.27 7.15
C GLY A 86 2.81 -8.79 7.36
N GLN A 87 3.90 -9.48 7.03
CA GLN A 87 3.99 -10.95 7.17
C GLN A 87 3.78 -11.42 8.61
N GLU A 88 4.35 -10.71 9.57
CA GLU A 88 4.25 -11.03 10.99
C GLU A 88 2.81 -10.94 11.51
N ASP A 89 1.96 -10.15 10.87
CA ASP A 89 0.57 -9.96 11.28
C ASP A 89 -0.37 -11.02 10.69
N LEU A 90 0.04 -11.72 9.64
CA LEU A 90 -0.81 -12.72 8.99
C LEU A 90 -1.18 -13.88 9.91
N GLU A 91 -0.24 -14.32 10.75
CA GLU A 91 -0.45 -15.46 11.64
C GLU A 91 -1.39 -15.14 12.80
N THR A 92 -1.44 -13.88 13.22
CA THR A 92 -2.19 -13.43 14.38
C THR A 92 -3.50 -12.73 14.03
N THR A 93 -3.74 -12.45 12.76
CA THR A 93 -4.94 -11.75 12.30
C THR A 93 -6.01 -12.74 11.87
N ASP A 94 -7.27 -12.46 12.23
CA ASP A 94 -8.41 -13.21 11.73
C ASP A 94 -8.75 -12.74 10.30
N LEU A 95 -8.12 -13.37 9.32
CA LEU A 95 -8.34 -13.04 7.90
C LEU A 95 -9.78 -13.32 7.47
N SER A 96 -10.43 -14.31 8.06
CA SER A 96 -11.85 -14.61 7.76
C SER A 96 -12.74 -13.44 8.16
N ALA A 97 -12.47 -12.78 9.28
CA ALA A 97 -13.24 -11.61 9.71
C ALA A 97 -13.11 -10.46 8.71
N ILE A 98 -11.91 -10.22 8.18
CA ILE A 98 -11.67 -9.20 7.16
C ILE A 98 -12.44 -9.54 5.88
N ARG A 99 -12.36 -10.79 5.44
CA ARG A 99 -13.06 -11.27 4.25
C ARG A 99 -14.59 -11.15 4.38
N GLU A 100 -15.13 -11.61 5.50
CA GLU A 100 -16.57 -11.56 5.77
C GLU A 100 -17.10 -10.12 5.86
N ALA A 101 -16.26 -9.20 6.34
CA ALA A 101 -16.60 -7.78 6.37
C ALA A 101 -16.56 -7.11 4.99
N GLY A 102 -16.05 -7.79 3.97
CA GLY A 102 -15.99 -7.26 2.61
C GLY A 102 -14.88 -6.27 2.37
N LEU A 103 -13.81 -6.29 3.17
CA LEU A 103 -12.67 -5.41 3.00
C LEU A 103 -11.62 -6.03 2.08
N ARG A 104 -10.90 -5.18 1.33
CA ARG A 104 -9.73 -5.59 0.55
C ARG A 104 -8.57 -5.86 1.50
N LEU A 105 -7.67 -6.73 1.06
CA LEU A 105 -6.47 -7.07 1.81
C LEU A 105 -5.24 -6.90 0.93
N GLY A 106 -4.29 -6.08 1.40
CA GLY A 106 -2.96 -6.00 0.84
C GLY A 106 -1.94 -6.62 1.80
N VAL A 107 -0.93 -7.29 1.26
CA VAL A 107 0.09 -7.99 2.06
C VAL A 107 1.48 -7.62 1.57
N SER A 108 2.35 -7.23 2.51
CA SER A 108 3.76 -6.99 2.24
C SER A 108 4.55 -8.28 2.17
N THR A 109 5.48 -8.36 1.22
CA THR A 109 6.39 -9.50 1.06
C THR A 109 7.81 -9.01 0.80
N HIS A 110 8.81 -9.83 1.18
CA HIS A 110 10.23 -9.48 1.08
C HIS A 110 11.07 -10.51 0.33
N ASP A 111 10.55 -11.71 0.11
CA ASP A 111 11.22 -12.80 -0.59
C ASP A 111 10.22 -13.80 -1.18
N ASP A 112 10.74 -14.83 -1.87
CA ASP A 112 9.90 -15.85 -2.51
C ASP A 112 9.05 -16.63 -1.51
N MET A 113 9.58 -16.93 -0.32
CA MET A 113 8.81 -17.66 0.70
C MET A 113 7.64 -16.85 1.20
N GLU A 114 7.83 -15.55 1.43
CA GLU A 114 6.77 -14.65 1.85
C GLU A 114 5.73 -14.45 0.76
N ILE A 115 6.15 -14.43 -0.51
CA ILE A 115 5.23 -14.42 -1.64
C ILE A 115 4.35 -15.68 -1.65
N ASP A 116 4.95 -16.87 -1.38
CA ASP A 116 4.18 -18.11 -1.28
C ASP A 116 3.12 -18.03 -0.19
N VAL A 117 3.48 -17.51 0.98
CA VAL A 117 2.55 -17.32 2.11
C VAL A 117 1.44 -16.34 1.72
N ALA A 118 1.80 -15.23 1.09
CA ALA A 118 0.83 -14.24 0.64
C ALA A 118 -0.14 -14.82 -0.38
N LEU A 119 0.36 -15.54 -1.38
CA LEU A 119 -0.48 -16.18 -2.40
C LEU A 119 -1.46 -17.19 -1.80
N ALA A 120 -1.05 -17.90 -0.75
CA ALA A 120 -1.94 -18.83 -0.05
C ALA A 120 -3.12 -18.11 0.62
N ALA A 121 -2.91 -16.87 1.08
CA ALA A 121 -3.98 -16.05 1.65
C ALA A 121 -4.88 -15.41 0.58
N ARG A 122 -4.45 -15.39 -0.69
CA ARG A 122 -5.18 -14.84 -1.84
C ARG A 122 -5.66 -13.40 -1.60
N PRO A 123 -4.73 -12.46 -1.27
CA PRO A 123 -5.08 -11.08 -0.99
C PRO A 123 -5.52 -10.32 -2.24
N SER A 124 -6.00 -9.09 -2.06
CA SER A 124 -6.38 -8.23 -3.17
C SER A 124 -5.16 -7.75 -3.96
N TYR A 125 -4.04 -7.45 -3.26
CA TYR A 125 -2.77 -7.11 -3.90
C TYR A 125 -1.58 -7.60 -3.07
N ILE A 126 -0.42 -7.68 -3.70
CA ILE A 126 0.84 -8.04 -3.04
C ILE A 126 1.83 -6.89 -3.19
N ALA A 127 2.39 -6.44 -2.07
CA ALA A 127 3.45 -5.46 -2.06
C ALA A 127 4.81 -6.15 -2.01
N LEU A 128 5.74 -5.67 -2.84
CA LEU A 128 7.07 -6.21 -3.04
C LEU A 128 8.11 -5.20 -2.58
N GLY A 129 8.89 -5.53 -1.61
CA GLY A 129 9.91 -4.61 -1.10
C GLY A 129 10.84 -5.26 -0.09
N HIS A 130 11.69 -4.46 0.54
CA HIS A 130 12.00 -3.10 0.08
C HIS A 130 12.93 -3.15 -1.14
N VAL A 131 12.64 -2.32 -2.14
CA VAL A 131 13.39 -2.35 -3.41
C VAL A 131 14.78 -1.72 -3.24
N PHE A 132 14.86 -0.59 -2.54
CA PHE A 132 16.09 0.14 -2.24
C PHE A 132 16.29 0.26 -0.74
N PRO A 133 17.49 0.63 -0.26
CA PRO A 133 17.68 0.92 1.15
C PRO A 133 16.70 1.99 1.65
N THR A 134 16.15 1.80 2.84
CA THR A 134 15.17 2.73 3.44
C THR A 134 15.47 2.94 4.90
N GLN A 135 15.18 4.18 5.38
CA GLN A 135 15.26 4.53 6.79
C GLN A 135 13.88 4.71 7.43
N THR A 136 12.80 4.63 6.64
CA THR A 136 11.44 4.79 7.14
C THR A 136 11.05 3.67 8.10
N LYS A 137 11.55 2.46 7.83
CA LYS A 137 11.34 1.27 8.66
C LYS A 137 12.65 0.51 8.76
N GLN A 138 12.96 0.00 9.96
CA GLN A 138 14.08 -0.91 10.12
C GLN A 138 13.72 -2.26 9.49
N MET A 139 14.51 -2.69 8.50
CA MET A 139 14.22 -3.89 7.74
C MET A 139 15.14 -5.02 8.14
N PRO A 140 14.61 -6.23 8.44
CA PRO A 140 15.44 -7.40 8.74
C PRO A 140 16.08 -8.03 7.51
N SER A 141 15.62 -7.68 6.31
CA SER A 141 16.11 -8.24 5.05
C SER A 141 16.89 -7.20 4.24
N ALA A 142 17.75 -7.68 3.33
CA ALA A 142 18.47 -6.82 2.40
C ALA A 142 17.53 -6.24 1.33
N PRO A 143 17.87 -5.07 0.73
CA PRO A 143 17.12 -4.55 -0.41
C PRO A 143 17.10 -5.53 -1.58
N GLN A 144 15.94 -5.66 -2.25
CA GLN A 144 15.78 -6.61 -3.36
C GLN A 144 16.40 -6.12 -4.67
N GLY A 145 16.38 -4.82 -4.94
CA GLY A 145 16.82 -4.26 -6.20
C GLY A 145 15.83 -4.48 -7.35
N LEU A 146 16.10 -3.84 -8.49
CA LEU A 146 15.20 -3.83 -9.65
C LEU A 146 15.09 -5.18 -10.33
N ALA A 147 16.21 -5.94 -10.44
CA ALA A 147 16.20 -7.24 -11.11
C ALA A 147 15.32 -8.24 -10.35
N GLN A 148 15.42 -8.27 -9.04
CA GLN A 148 14.61 -9.14 -8.19
C GLN A 148 13.14 -8.73 -8.24
N LEU A 149 12.86 -7.42 -8.22
CA LEU A 149 11.51 -6.90 -8.39
C LEU A 149 10.89 -7.37 -9.69
N ALA A 150 11.61 -7.21 -10.81
CA ALA A 150 11.13 -7.65 -12.13
C ALA A 150 10.84 -9.14 -12.16
N ARG A 151 11.69 -9.95 -11.52
CA ARG A 151 11.50 -11.40 -11.44
C ARG A 151 10.24 -11.77 -10.67
N HIS A 152 9.99 -11.10 -9.53
CA HIS A 152 8.79 -11.34 -8.74
C HIS A 152 7.52 -10.92 -9.49
N ILE A 153 7.57 -9.81 -10.21
CA ILE A 153 6.44 -9.34 -11.03
C ILE A 153 6.11 -10.35 -12.12
N ALA A 154 7.14 -10.86 -12.81
CA ALA A 154 6.94 -11.89 -13.84
C ALA A 154 6.31 -13.16 -13.25
N ARG A 155 6.74 -13.58 -12.07
CA ARG A 155 6.18 -14.73 -11.36
C ARG A 155 4.70 -14.51 -11.01
N LEU A 156 4.32 -13.32 -10.59
CA LEU A 156 2.97 -13.01 -10.14
C LEU A 156 1.97 -12.79 -11.30
N GLY A 157 2.46 -12.52 -12.50
CA GLY A 157 1.61 -12.43 -13.69
C GLY A 157 0.57 -11.32 -13.61
N ASP A 158 -0.70 -11.69 -13.59
CA ASP A 158 -1.83 -10.76 -13.58
C ASP A 158 -2.24 -10.30 -12.16
N TYR A 159 -1.43 -10.62 -11.16
CA TYR A 159 -1.70 -10.18 -9.79
C TYR A 159 -1.38 -8.69 -9.62
N PRO A 160 -2.26 -7.89 -9.00
CA PRO A 160 -1.93 -6.49 -8.70
C PRO A 160 -0.72 -6.42 -7.76
N THR A 161 0.30 -5.67 -8.16
CA THR A 161 1.55 -5.54 -7.42
C THR A 161 1.84 -4.09 -7.06
N VAL A 162 2.48 -3.90 -5.92
CA VAL A 162 2.92 -2.61 -5.40
C VAL A 162 4.40 -2.72 -5.05
N ALA A 163 5.24 -1.88 -5.64
CA ALA A 163 6.64 -1.78 -5.23
C ALA A 163 6.77 -0.77 -4.08
N ILE A 164 7.53 -1.13 -3.06
CA ILE A 164 7.75 -0.28 -1.89
C ILE A 164 9.22 -0.33 -1.44
N GLY A 165 9.65 0.73 -0.80
CA GLY A 165 10.97 0.79 -0.13
C GLY A 165 11.98 1.64 -0.85
N GLY A 166 12.24 2.83 -0.32
CA GLY A 166 13.26 3.75 -0.81
C GLY A 166 12.99 4.33 -2.19
N ILE A 167 11.74 4.36 -2.62
CA ILE A 167 11.38 4.88 -3.94
C ILE A 167 11.30 6.40 -3.88
N SER A 168 12.18 7.06 -4.61
CA SER A 168 12.21 8.51 -4.79
C SER A 168 11.65 8.88 -6.16
N LEU A 169 11.42 10.17 -6.38
CA LEU A 169 11.03 10.66 -7.71
C LEU A 169 12.05 10.27 -8.78
N ALA A 170 13.35 10.36 -8.47
CA ALA A 170 14.41 9.99 -9.41
C ALA A 170 14.41 8.49 -9.74
N ARG A 171 14.05 7.64 -8.80
CA ARG A 171 14.03 6.19 -8.97
C ARG A 171 12.74 5.65 -9.58
N ALA A 172 11.65 6.41 -9.48
CA ALA A 172 10.33 5.96 -9.92
C ALA A 172 10.27 5.47 -11.37
N PRO A 173 10.89 6.15 -12.38
CA PRO A 173 10.84 5.65 -13.76
C PRO A 173 11.40 4.23 -13.91
N ALA A 174 12.55 3.95 -13.32
CA ALA A 174 13.18 2.62 -13.40
C ALA A 174 12.34 1.55 -12.68
N VAL A 175 11.71 1.90 -11.58
CA VAL A 175 10.80 0.99 -10.87
C VAL A 175 9.59 0.66 -11.75
N LEU A 176 8.98 1.67 -12.37
CA LEU A 176 7.82 1.48 -13.24
C LEU A 176 8.15 0.67 -14.50
N GLU A 177 9.37 0.75 -15.02
CA GLU A 177 9.82 -0.05 -16.15
C GLU A 177 9.81 -1.56 -15.87
N THR A 178 9.83 -1.96 -14.60
CA THR A 178 9.72 -3.39 -14.24
C THR A 178 8.35 -3.98 -14.54
N GLY A 179 7.34 -3.16 -14.84
CA GLY A 179 5.97 -3.59 -15.07
C GLY A 179 5.10 -3.59 -13.82
N VAL A 180 5.61 -3.14 -12.68
CA VAL A 180 4.81 -3.05 -11.45
C VAL A 180 3.62 -2.12 -11.65
N GLY A 181 2.47 -2.49 -11.08
CA GLY A 181 1.23 -1.72 -11.25
C GLY A 181 1.12 -0.50 -10.35
N SER A 182 1.96 -0.39 -9.32
CA SER A 182 1.88 0.69 -8.34
C SER A 182 3.24 0.93 -7.68
N ILE A 183 3.49 2.16 -7.31
CA ILE A 183 4.64 2.53 -6.48
C ILE A 183 4.15 3.15 -5.19
N ALA A 184 4.59 2.62 -4.05
CA ALA A 184 4.33 3.17 -2.74
C ALA A 184 5.49 4.06 -2.32
N VAL A 185 5.18 5.26 -1.87
CA VAL A 185 6.17 6.26 -1.48
C VAL A 185 5.84 6.83 -0.11
N VAL A 186 6.85 7.25 0.62
CA VAL A 186 6.72 7.91 1.93
C VAL A 186 7.45 9.25 1.88
N SER A 187 8.76 9.23 2.11
CA SER A 187 9.58 10.43 2.22
C SER A 187 9.70 11.22 0.91
N ALA A 188 9.50 10.59 -0.24
CA ALA A 188 9.47 11.27 -1.53
C ALA A 188 8.42 12.39 -1.56
N ILE A 189 7.37 12.28 -0.78
CA ILE A 189 6.33 13.30 -0.63
C ILE A 189 6.46 14.03 0.70
N THR A 190 6.47 13.32 1.82
CA THR A 190 6.38 13.93 3.15
C THR A 190 7.62 14.73 3.55
N GLN A 191 8.77 14.45 2.95
CA GLN A 191 10.02 15.18 3.18
C GLN A 191 10.44 16.03 1.98
N ALA A 192 9.62 16.15 0.95
CA ALA A 192 9.92 17.01 -0.18
C ALA A 192 9.83 18.48 0.21
N ALA A 193 10.71 19.32 -0.35
CA ALA A 193 10.64 20.76 -0.18
C ALA A 193 9.33 21.34 -0.69
N ASP A 194 8.82 20.78 -1.80
CA ASP A 194 7.52 21.10 -2.37
C ASP A 194 6.76 19.78 -2.59
N TRP A 195 6.00 19.38 -1.56
CA TRP A 195 5.27 18.11 -1.60
C TRP A 195 4.22 18.07 -2.71
N ARG A 196 3.62 19.20 -3.05
CA ARG A 196 2.59 19.27 -4.11
C ARG A 196 3.21 19.01 -5.47
N ALA A 197 4.32 19.67 -5.78
CA ALA A 197 5.05 19.44 -7.03
C ALA A 197 5.55 17.99 -7.13
N ALA A 198 6.09 17.44 -6.04
CA ALA A 198 6.53 16.05 -6.00
C ALA A 198 5.36 15.09 -6.28
N THR A 199 4.21 15.33 -5.66
CA THR A 199 3.01 14.52 -5.86
C THR A 199 2.53 14.59 -7.31
N GLU A 200 2.47 15.78 -7.90
CA GLU A 200 2.07 15.98 -9.30
C GLU A 200 2.99 15.21 -10.25
N GLN A 201 4.29 15.31 -10.04
CA GLN A 201 5.28 14.61 -10.87
C GLN A 201 5.16 13.08 -10.73
N LEU A 202 4.97 12.58 -9.53
CA LEU A 202 4.77 11.16 -9.29
C LEU A 202 3.46 10.65 -9.91
N LEU A 203 2.39 11.45 -9.85
CA LEU A 203 1.12 11.13 -10.53
C LEU A 203 1.28 11.09 -12.05
N GLN A 204 2.06 11.99 -12.63
CA GLN A 204 2.35 11.96 -14.07
C GLN A 204 3.07 10.68 -14.47
N LEU A 205 3.98 10.18 -13.63
CA LEU A 205 4.74 8.96 -13.91
C LEU A 205 3.91 7.69 -13.69
N ALA A 206 3.22 7.59 -12.57
CA ALA A 206 2.55 6.36 -12.13
C ALA A 206 1.04 6.34 -12.40
N GLY A 207 0.44 7.51 -12.57
CA GLY A 207 -1.01 7.63 -12.66
C GLY A 207 -1.72 7.52 -11.32
N ALA A 208 -3.03 7.71 -11.33
CA ALA A 208 -3.89 7.56 -10.15
C ALA A 208 -4.50 6.16 -10.05
N GLY A 209 -4.10 5.25 -10.91
CA GLY A 209 -4.60 3.89 -11.00
C GLY A 209 -5.70 3.72 -12.04
N ASP A 210 -5.98 2.46 -12.37
CA ASP A 210 -7.07 2.11 -13.28
C ASP A 210 -8.43 2.29 -12.57
N GLU A 211 -9.51 2.38 -13.34
CA GLU A 211 -10.87 2.43 -12.83
C GLU A 211 -11.44 1.03 -12.51
#